data_185d2144d4f2e5b4b4c953fbe0a8bced
#
_entry.id   185d2144d4f2e5b4b4c953fbe0a8bced
#
_cell.length_a   1.000
_cell.length_b   1.000
_cell.length_c   1.000
_cell.angle_alpha   90.00
_cell.angle_beta   90.00
_cell.angle_gamma   90.00
#
_symmetry.space_group_name_H-M   'P 1'
#
loop_
_entity.id
_entity.type
_entity.pdbx_description
1 polymer ?
#
loop_
_entity_poly.entity_id
_entity_poly.type
_entity_poly.pdbx_seq_one_letter_code
_entity_poly.pdbx_strand_id
1 'polypeptide(L)'
;MKQLALDIGLATGPSLSRFYEGSNAAVVQHLRTWVGEGLSSDAARAPVPTYLWGVSGSGKSHLLKAVYAALREQGAEVGWMDASTGFPPEFDERWAAVIMDDVHLYTPMQQSRAFNWFVNAIAPPSGSPRWVLAAGDAPPADLTLRDDLRSRLGWGHVFQLHLLDEPERRAVLRQEADARGVFLSDDVMDYMLNRFSRDLGSLMQLLGMLDGFALRNKRAITIPLLKTMLETE
;
A
#
# COMPACT_ATOMS: atom_id res chain seq x y z
N MET A 1 12.64 -21.03 -31.84
CA MET A 1 12.03 -19.71 -31.63
C MET A 1 11.56 -19.62 -30.19
N LYS A 2 12.18 -18.76 -29.38
CA LYS A 2 11.69 -18.49 -28.01
C LYS A 2 10.51 -17.55 -28.14
N GLN A 3 9.31 -18.03 -27.85
CA GLN A 3 8.11 -17.23 -27.77
C GLN A 3 8.20 -16.44 -26.46
N LEU A 4 8.43 -15.13 -26.56
CA LEU A 4 8.29 -14.21 -25.41
C LEU A 4 6.80 -14.22 -25.03
N ALA A 5 6.51 -14.58 -23.79
CA ALA A 5 5.18 -14.37 -23.24
C ALA A 5 4.87 -12.87 -23.34
N LEU A 6 3.81 -12.52 -24.07
CA LEU A 6 3.30 -11.16 -24.08
C LEU A 6 2.79 -10.89 -22.67
N ASP A 7 3.46 -10.00 -21.95
CA ASP A 7 2.94 -9.46 -20.70
C ASP A 7 1.75 -8.56 -21.06
N ILE A 8 0.57 -9.17 -21.16
CA ILE A 8 -0.68 -8.42 -21.29
C ILE A 8 -0.94 -7.88 -19.90
N GLY A 9 -0.30 -6.72 -19.63
CA GLY A 9 -0.34 -6.04 -18.34
C GLY A 9 -1.76 -5.75 -17.89
N LEU A 10 -2.39 -6.72 -17.26
CA LEU A 10 -3.41 -6.43 -16.26
C LEU A 10 -2.70 -5.63 -15.18
N ALA A 11 -3.13 -4.40 -14.95
CA ALA A 11 -2.53 -3.49 -13.99
C ALA A 11 -2.32 -4.23 -12.65
N THR A 12 -1.10 -4.73 -12.41
CA THR A 12 -0.73 -5.51 -11.24
C THR A 12 -0.38 -4.61 -10.05
N GLY A 13 -0.64 -3.29 -10.17
CA GLY A 13 -0.35 -2.31 -9.14
C GLY A 13 -1.31 -2.36 -7.95
N PRO A 14 -0.91 -1.76 -6.82
CA PRO A 14 -1.77 -1.56 -5.67
C PRO A 14 -3.05 -0.82 -6.06
N SER A 15 -4.22 -1.33 -5.65
CA SER A 15 -5.50 -0.65 -5.84
C SER A 15 -6.42 -0.87 -4.62
N LEU A 16 -7.29 0.10 -4.35
CA LEU A 16 -8.25 0.00 -3.25
C LEU A 16 -9.30 -1.09 -3.50
N SER A 17 -9.64 -1.37 -4.76
CA SER A 17 -10.62 -2.41 -5.13
C SER A 17 -10.08 -3.83 -4.92
N ARG A 18 -8.75 -4.01 -4.93
CA ARG A 18 -8.10 -5.30 -4.70
C ARG A 18 -7.67 -5.52 -3.26
N PHE A 19 -7.73 -4.49 -2.44
CA PHE A 19 -7.37 -4.64 -1.04
C PHE A 19 -8.42 -5.49 -0.32
N TYR A 20 -7.96 -6.58 0.30
CA TYR A 20 -8.84 -7.41 1.14
C TYR A 20 -9.14 -6.66 2.43
N GLU A 21 -10.40 -6.32 2.62
CA GLU A 21 -10.81 -5.43 3.71
C GLU A 21 -10.71 -6.11 5.08
N GLY A 22 -11.28 -7.32 5.22
CA GLY A 22 -11.31 -8.05 6.49
C GLY A 22 -11.67 -7.12 7.67
N SER A 23 -10.87 -7.17 8.71
CA SER A 23 -10.99 -6.28 9.87
C SER A 23 -10.66 -4.81 9.60
N ASN A 24 -10.13 -4.49 8.39
CA ASN A 24 -9.71 -3.15 7.98
C ASN A 24 -10.77 -2.39 7.14
N ALA A 25 -12.01 -2.88 7.08
CA ALA A 25 -13.06 -2.31 6.22
C ALA A 25 -13.29 -0.81 6.46
N ALA A 26 -13.25 -0.35 7.72
CA ALA A 26 -13.46 1.05 8.04
C ALA A 26 -12.43 2.00 7.40
N VAL A 27 -11.16 1.62 7.43
CA VAL A 27 -10.10 2.43 6.81
C VAL A 27 -10.18 2.39 5.28
N VAL A 28 -10.48 1.24 4.68
CA VAL A 28 -10.62 1.12 3.23
C VAL A 28 -11.79 1.98 2.74
N GLN A 29 -12.94 1.93 3.41
CA GLN A 29 -14.08 2.77 3.10
C GLN A 29 -13.78 4.26 3.25
N HIS A 30 -13.03 4.65 4.30
CA HIS A 30 -12.58 6.02 4.47
C HIS A 30 -11.70 6.47 3.30
N LEU A 31 -10.72 5.65 2.87
CA LEU A 31 -9.84 5.98 1.76
C LEU A 31 -10.56 6.01 0.40
N ARG A 32 -11.55 5.14 0.16
CA ARG A 32 -12.41 5.22 -1.04
C ARG A 32 -13.17 6.55 -1.09
N THR A 33 -13.74 6.97 0.04
CA THR A 33 -14.36 8.29 0.15
C THR A 33 -13.36 9.41 -0.14
N TRP A 34 -12.12 9.24 0.28
CA TRP A 34 -11.03 10.18 0.12
C TRP A 34 -10.66 10.39 -1.36
N VAL A 35 -10.61 9.32 -2.16
CA VAL A 35 -10.33 9.40 -3.60
C VAL A 35 -11.57 9.63 -4.46
N GLY A 36 -12.74 9.84 -3.85
CA GLY A 36 -13.99 10.11 -4.57
C GLY A 36 -14.68 8.88 -5.15
N GLU A 37 -14.29 7.67 -4.76
CA GLU A 37 -15.01 6.46 -5.14
C GLU A 37 -16.38 6.43 -4.43
N GLY A 38 -17.47 6.74 -5.17
CA GLY A 38 -18.85 6.60 -4.68
C GLY A 38 -19.50 7.87 -4.12
N LEU A 39 -18.91 9.04 -4.29
CA LEU A 39 -19.56 10.31 -3.95
C LEU A 39 -19.99 11.08 -5.21
N SER A 40 -21.26 11.43 -5.29
CA SER A 40 -21.73 12.49 -6.17
C SER A 40 -21.02 13.79 -5.79
N SER A 41 -20.61 14.56 -6.79
CA SER A 41 -19.71 15.71 -6.78
C SER A 41 -20.04 16.89 -5.86
N ASP A 42 -21.09 16.84 -5.07
CA ASP A 42 -21.59 17.98 -4.26
C ASP A 42 -21.11 18.03 -2.80
N ALA A 43 -20.40 17.01 -2.33
CA ALA A 43 -19.86 17.05 -0.97
C ALA A 43 -18.36 17.32 -0.99
N ALA A 44 -17.96 18.55 -1.29
CA ALA A 44 -16.60 19.04 -1.05
C ALA A 44 -16.31 18.98 0.46
N ARG A 45 -15.89 17.80 0.95
CA ARG A 45 -15.42 17.66 2.33
C ARG A 45 -14.06 18.34 2.47
N ALA A 46 -13.95 19.18 3.48
CA ALA A 46 -12.65 19.71 3.85
C ALA A 46 -11.67 18.53 4.10
N PRO A 47 -10.47 18.55 3.50
CA PRO A 47 -9.52 17.47 3.68
C PRO A 47 -9.11 17.40 5.16
N VAL A 48 -9.32 16.24 5.77
CA VAL A 48 -8.89 15.93 7.14
C VAL A 48 -7.67 15.02 7.06
N PRO A 49 -6.56 15.37 7.73
CA PRO A 49 -5.39 14.50 7.75
C PRO A 49 -5.73 13.10 8.20
N THR A 50 -5.12 12.11 7.57
CA THR A 50 -5.33 10.71 7.89
C THR A 50 -3.98 10.05 8.17
N TYR A 51 -3.91 9.35 9.30
CA TYR A 51 -2.74 8.57 9.70
C TYR A 51 -3.09 7.10 9.87
N LEU A 52 -2.32 6.24 9.22
CA LEU A 52 -2.45 4.79 9.30
C LEU A 52 -1.30 4.22 10.14
N TRP A 53 -1.59 3.33 11.07
CA TRP A 53 -0.54 2.66 11.80
C TRP A 53 -0.82 1.16 11.95
N GLY A 54 0.23 0.41 12.22
CA GLY A 54 0.15 -1.04 12.40
C GLY A 54 1.48 -1.70 12.12
N VAL A 55 1.61 -2.94 12.51
CA VAL A 55 2.83 -3.73 12.34
C VAL A 55 3.22 -3.89 10.88
N SER A 56 4.48 -4.25 10.61
CA SER A 56 4.94 -4.58 9.26
C SER A 56 4.05 -5.68 8.65
N GLY A 57 3.76 -5.56 7.35
CA GLY A 57 2.88 -6.50 6.63
C GLY A 57 1.38 -6.26 6.80
N SER A 58 0.93 -5.25 7.57
CA SER A 58 -0.51 -4.94 7.73
C SER A 58 -1.16 -4.28 6.49
N GLY A 59 -0.39 -3.92 5.46
CA GLY A 59 -0.89 -3.37 4.22
C GLY A 59 -0.86 -1.84 4.11
N LYS A 60 -0.22 -1.12 5.05
CA LYS A 60 -0.10 0.35 5.04
C LYS A 60 0.39 0.89 3.70
N SER A 61 1.60 0.50 3.31
CA SER A 61 2.22 0.96 2.06
C SER A 61 1.42 0.57 0.81
N HIS A 62 0.71 -0.56 0.85
CA HIS A 62 -0.20 -0.95 -0.23
C HIS A 62 -1.35 0.06 -0.35
N LEU A 63 -2.00 0.42 0.76
CA LEU A 63 -3.10 1.41 0.76
C LEU A 63 -2.62 2.80 0.33
N LEU A 64 -1.46 3.25 0.83
CA LEU A 64 -0.88 4.53 0.42
C LEU A 64 -0.61 4.57 -1.09
N LYS A 65 0.00 3.52 -1.63
CA LYS A 65 0.28 3.40 -3.08
C LYS A 65 -1.00 3.28 -3.90
N ALA A 66 -2.03 2.61 -3.38
CA ALA A 66 -3.33 2.52 -4.04
C ALA A 66 -4.02 3.89 -4.14
N VAL A 67 -3.99 4.68 -3.07
CA VAL A 67 -4.48 6.08 -3.07
C VAL A 67 -3.66 6.94 -4.03
N TYR A 68 -2.33 6.83 -3.99
CA TYR A 68 -1.45 7.54 -4.91
C TYR A 68 -1.80 7.24 -6.38
N ALA A 69 -1.94 5.96 -6.72
CA ALA A 69 -2.29 5.54 -8.08
C ALA A 69 -3.65 6.09 -8.50
N ALA A 70 -4.67 5.96 -7.66
CA ALA A 70 -6.02 6.46 -7.94
C ALA A 70 -6.06 7.97 -8.18
N LEU A 71 -5.33 8.77 -7.38
CA LEU A 71 -5.23 10.22 -7.57
C LEU A 71 -4.48 10.58 -8.87
N ARG A 72 -3.41 9.84 -9.18
CA ARG A 72 -2.64 10.03 -10.41
C ARG A 72 -3.46 9.70 -11.67
N GLU A 73 -4.27 8.65 -11.62
CA GLU A 73 -5.20 8.27 -12.71
C GLU A 73 -6.25 9.37 -12.96
N GLN A 74 -6.63 10.13 -11.93
CA GLN A 74 -7.50 11.31 -12.03
C GLN A 74 -6.76 12.57 -12.54
N GLY A 75 -5.46 12.47 -12.86
CA GLY A 75 -4.65 13.58 -13.31
C GLY A 75 -4.12 14.49 -12.19
N ALA A 76 -4.31 14.14 -10.92
CA ALA A 76 -3.82 14.92 -9.80
C ALA A 76 -2.30 14.80 -9.63
N GLU A 77 -1.64 15.90 -9.28
CA GLU A 77 -0.25 15.86 -8.80
C GLU A 77 -0.23 15.53 -7.30
N VAL A 78 0.70 14.65 -6.89
CA VAL A 78 0.77 14.13 -5.52
C VAL A 78 2.21 14.10 -5.06
N GLY A 79 2.49 14.71 -3.90
CA GLY A 79 3.78 14.58 -3.23
C GLY A 79 3.89 13.21 -2.56
N TRP A 80 4.99 12.49 -2.83
CA TRP A 80 5.32 11.20 -2.20
C TRP A 80 6.64 11.28 -1.48
N MET A 81 6.69 10.81 -0.24
CA MET A 81 7.91 10.62 0.54
C MET A 81 7.84 9.31 1.31
N ASP A 82 8.94 8.57 1.28
CA ASP A 82 9.18 7.38 2.11
C ASP A 82 10.60 7.41 2.70
N ALA A 83 10.93 6.41 3.50
CA ALA A 83 12.25 6.33 4.14
C ALA A 83 13.42 6.27 3.14
N SER A 84 13.20 5.82 1.90
CA SER A 84 14.23 5.75 0.85
C SER A 84 14.44 7.07 0.12
N THR A 85 13.58 8.07 0.35
CA THR A 85 13.65 9.38 -0.31
C THR A 85 14.83 10.19 0.23
N GLY A 86 15.97 10.19 -0.47
CA GLY A 86 17.21 10.81 -0.01
C GLY A 86 17.09 12.33 0.19
N PHE A 87 16.55 13.03 -0.80
CA PHE A 87 16.34 14.49 -0.79
C PHE A 87 14.89 14.82 -1.13
N PRO A 88 14.00 14.89 -0.13
CA PRO A 88 12.62 15.25 -0.37
C PRO A 88 12.50 16.66 -0.96
N PRO A 89 11.70 16.87 -2.02
CA PRO A 89 11.52 18.18 -2.62
C PRO A 89 10.85 19.16 -1.66
N GLU A 90 10.87 20.44 -2.00
CA GLU A 90 10.01 21.44 -1.35
C GLU A 90 8.54 21.10 -1.60
N PHE A 91 7.65 21.64 -0.76
CA PHE A 91 6.21 21.52 -1.00
C PHE A 91 5.84 22.24 -2.30
N ASP A 92 5.07 21.59 -3.14
CA ASP A 92 4.56 22.16 -4.39
C ASP A 92 3.06 22.45 -4.26
N GLU A 93 2.68 23.69 -4.46
CA GLU A 93 1.27 24.13 -4.37
C GLU A 93 0.34 23.46 -5.40
N ARG A 94 0.89 22.85 -6.44
CA ARG A 94 0.11 22.09 -7.44
C ARG A 94 -0.34 20.73 -6.93
N TRP A 95 0.28 20.22 -5.86
CA TRP A 95 -0.11 18.94 -5.30
C TRP A 95 -1.51 18.99 -4.71
N ALA A 96 -2.36 18.04 -5.10
CA ALA A 96 -3.67 17.81 -4.51
C ALA A 96 -3.58 17.08 -3.16
N ALA A 97 -2.52 16.31 -2.99
CA ALA A 97 -2.28 15.53 -1.77
C ALA A 97 -0.77 15.39 -1.49
N VAL A 98 -0.43 15.15 -0.22
CA VAL A 98 0.88 14.66 0.21
C VAL A 98 0.73 13.30 0.89
N ILE A 99 1.58 12.36 0.51
CA ILE A 99 1.58 10.99 1.02
C ILE A 99 2.96 10.70 1.63
N MET A 100 2.98 10.23 2.88
CA MET A 100 4.19 10.00 3.66
C MET A 100 4.18 8.57 4.22
N ASP A 101 4.99 7.68 3.66
CA ASP A 101 5.08 6.28 4.07
C ASP A 101 6.25 6.05 5.03
N ASP A 102 6.07 5.12 5.97
CA ASP A 102 7.08 4.71 6.94
C ASP A 102 7.71 5.89 7.72
N VAL A 103 6.88 6.86 8.17
CA VAL A 103 7.34 8.08 8.84
C VAL A 103 8.22 7.80 10.07
N HIS A 104 8.06 6.66 10.73
CA HIS A 104 8.85 6.23 11.88
C HIS A 104 10.34 6.01 11.56
N LEU A 105 10.68 5.83 10.27
CA LEU A 105 12.05 5.65 9.79
C LEU A 105 12.69 6.95 9.27
N TYR A 106 11.99 8.08 9.36
CA TYR A 106 12.45 9.35 8.79
C TYR A 106 13.69 9.90 9.52
N THR A 107 14.67 10.27 8.73
CA THR A 107 15.81 11.06 9.21
C THR A 107 15.37 12.44 9.70
N PRO A 108 16.18 13.15 10.50
CA PRO A 108 15.84 14.51 10.95
C PRO A 108 15.51 15.47 9.80
N MET A 109 16.17 15.34 8.64
CA MET A 109 15.89 16.13 7.46
C MET A 109 14.52 15.80 6.87
N GLN A 110 14.20 14.52 6.72
CA GLN A 110 12.90 14.06 6.23
C GLN A 110 11.77 14.47 7.21
N GLN A 111 11.99 14.40 8.51
CA GLN A 111 11.01 14.87 9.50
C GLN A 111 10.74 16.37 9.37
N SER A 112 11.79 17.18 9.17
CA SER A 112 11.62 18.64 8.94
C SER A 112 10.85 18.90 7.65
N ARG A 113 11.11 18.13 6.60
CA ARG A 113 10.42 18.25 5.32
C ARG A 113 8.96 17.79 5.43
N ALA A 114 8.70 16.67 6.10
CA ALA A 114 7.36 16.14 6.37
C ALA A 114 6.49 17.14 7.14
N PHE A 115 7.06 17.77 8.16
CA PHE A 115 6.39 18.83 8.91
C PHE A 115 6.03 20.01 8.00
N ASN A 116 6.97 20.46 7.17
CA ASN A 116 6.73 21.54 6.21
C ASN A 116 5.61 21.19 5.21
N TRP A 117 5.65 19.96 4.65
CA TRP A 117 4.59 19.47 3.77
C TRP A 117 3.24 19.45 4.47
N PHE A 118 3.19 18.95 5.70
CA PHE A 118 1.95 18.90 6.48
C PHE A 118 1.35 20.29 6.68
N VAL A 119 2.16 21.25 7.14
CA VAL A 119 1.70 22.61 7.43
C VAL A 119 1.20 23.30 6.17
N ASN A 120 1.96 23.24 5.07
CA ASN A 120 1.57 23.87 3.82
C ASN A 120 0.38 23.18 3.15
N ALA A 121 0.22 21.86 3.32
CA ALA A 121 -0.96 21.16 2.81
C ALA A 121 -2.25 21.57 3.53
N ILE A 122 -2.21 21.71 4.86
CA ILE A 122 -3.41 22.03 5.66
C ILE A 122 -3.74 23.52 5.64
N ALA A 123 -2.72 24.39 5.61
CA ALA A 123 -2.87 25.84 5.59
C ALA A 123 -2.02 26.44 4.47
N PRO A 124 -2.39 26.20 3.20
CA PRO A 124 -1.62 26.71 2.09
C PRO A 124 -1.69 28.25 2.04
N PRO A 125 -0.64 28.92 1.57
CA PRO A 125 -0.66 30.38 1.38
C PRO A 125 -1.76 30.82 0.42
N SER A 126 -2.13 29.98 -0.54
CA SER A 126 -3.19 30.21 -1.52
C SER A 126 -4.02 28.95 -1.76
N GLY A 127 -5.29 29.14 -2.04
CA GLY A 127 -6.20 28.05 -2.42
C GLY A 127 -6.77 27.26 -1.22
N SER A 128 -7.24 26.06 -1.51
CA SER A 128 -7.90 25.19 -0.53
C SER A 128 -6.89 24.25 0.13
N PRO A 129 -7.16 23.79 1.36
CA PRO A 129 -6.37 22.75 2.00
C PRO A 129 -6.20 21.50 1.13
N ARG A 130 -5.07 20.81 1.28
CA ARG A 130 -4.71 19.61 0.56
C ARG A 130 -4.86 18.39 1.46
N TRP A 131 -5.02 17.24 0.85
CA TRP A 131 -5.07 15.98 1.57
C TRP A 131 -3.70 15.60 2.13
N VAL A 132 -3.69 15.07 3.36
CA VAL A 132 -2.50 14.52 4.01
C VAL A 132 -2.78 13.08 4.41
N LEU A 133 -2.01 12.14 3.87
CA LEU A 133 -2.06 10.73 4.24
C LEU A 133 -0.68 10.29 4.68
N ALA A 134 -0.58 9.75 5.89
CA ALA A 134 0.70 9.27 6.41
C ALA A 134 0.56 7.88 7.02
N ALA A 135 1.68 7.14 7.09
CA ALA A 135 1.71 5.84 7.73
C ALA A 135 2.98 5.60 8.55
N GLY A 136 2.84 4.87 9.65
CA GLY A 136 3.92 4.43 10.53
C GLY A 136 3.63 3.10 11.21
N ASP A 137 4.54 2.66 12.07
CA ASP A 137 4.44 1.37 12.77
C ASP A 137 3.68 1.43 14.10
N ALA A 138 3.53 2.62 14.68
CA ALA A 138 2.93 2.88 15.98
C ALA A 138 1.91 4.03 15.92
N PRO A 139 1.01 4.16 16.90
CA PRO A 139 0.13 5.33 17.01
C PRO A 139 0.97 6.61 17.18
N PRO A 140 0.47 7.79 16.75
CA PRO A 140 1.25 9.03 16.75
C PRO A 140 1.91 9.35 18.09
N ALA A 141 1.25 9.08 19.21
CA ALA A 141 1.77 9.36 20.56
C ALA A 141 3.06 8.59 20.89
N ASP A 142 3.24 7.41 20.31
CA ASP A 142 4.34 6.49 20.60
C ASP A 142 5.50 6.59 19.58
N LEU A 143 5.36 7.44 18.55
CA LEU A 143 6.39 7.63 17.55
C LEU A 143 7.60 8.40 18.12
N THR A 144 8.80 7.91 17.79
CA THR A 144 10.06 8.60 18.11
C THR A 144 10.37 9.63 17.03
N LEU A 145 9.57 10.70 16.97
CA LEU A 145 9.70 11.79 16.01
C LEU A 145 9.77 13.14 16.74
N ARG A 146 10.10 14.19 16.01
CA ARG A 146 9.99 15.57 16.49
C ARG A 146 8.57 15.82 16.99
N ASP A 147 8.44 16.50 18.11
CA ASP A 147 7.15 16.73 18.78
C ASP A 147 6.13 17.47 17.91
N ASP A 148 6.60 18.41 17.09
CA ASP A 148 5.77 19.18 16.18
C ASP A 148 5.16 18.30 15.07
N LEU A 149 5.94 17.42 14.45
CA LEU A 149 5.46 16.47 13.44
C LEU A 149 4.55 15.41 14.09
N ARG A 150 4.98 14.83 15.23
CA ARG A 150 4.21 13.83 15.97
C ARG A 150 2.82 14.34 16.33
N SER A 151 2.73 15.57 16.86
CA SER A 151 1.45 16.21 17.20
C SER A 151 0.56 16.37 15.96
N ARG A 152 1.12 16.74 14.81
CA ARG A 152 0.38 16.92 13.57
C ARG A 152 -0.16 15.60 13.02
N LEU A 153 0.62 14.52 13.08
CA LEU A 153 0.16 13.19 12.66
C LEU A 153 -1.02 12.67 13.49
N GLY A 154 -1.16 13.15 14.73
CA GLY A 154 -2.32 12.87 15.58
C GLY A 154 -3.57 13.71 15.29
N TRP A 155 -3.48 14.70 14.39
CA TRP A 155 -4.62 15.51 13.99
C TRP A 155 -5.50 14.76 12.99
N GLY A 156 -6.79 14.72 13.21
CA GLY A 156 -7.72 14.12 12.26
C GLY A 156 -7.95 12.63 12.48
N HIS A 157 -8.01 11.86 11.40
CA HIS A 157 -8.34 10.44 11.48
C HIS A 157 -7.10 9.58 11.70
N VAL A 158 -7.12 8.76 12.75
CA VAL A 158 -6.06 7.80 13.06
C VAL A 158 -6.65 6.39 13.03
N PHE A 159 -6.15 5.54 12.13
CA PHE A 159 -6.62 4.17 11.97
C PHE A 159 -5.51 3.17 12.27
N GLN A 160 -5.85 2.13 13.03
CA GLN A 160 -5.01 0.95 13.16
C GLN A 160 -5.33 -0.03 12.02
N LEU A 161 -4.27 -0.53 11.38
CA LEU A 161 -4.37 -1.64 10.42
C LEU A 161 -3.98 -2.94 11.11
N HIS A 162 -4.84 -3.90 11.00
CA HIS A 162 -4.67 -5.25 11.54
C HIS A 162 -4.08 -6.18 10.50
N LEU A 163 -3.24 -7.11 10.95
CA LEU A 163 -2.79 -8.22 10.10
C LEU A 163 -3.99 -9.09 9.74
N LEU A 164 -3.97 -9.62 8.55
CA LEU A 164 -4.90 -10.67 8.15
C LEU A 164 -4.62 -11.95 8.95
N ASP A 165 -5.67 -12.61 9.38
CA ASP A 165 -5.57 -13.95 9.96
C ASP A 165 -5.25 -15.00 8.87
N GLU A 166 -5.11 -16.27 9.24
CA GLU A 166 -4.75 -17.33 8.29
C GLU A 166 -5.84 -17.59 7.24
N PRO A 167 -7.14 -17.71 7.61
CA PRO A 167 -8.24 -17.77 6.65
C PRO A 167 -8.27 -16.60 5.67
N GLU A 168 -8.07 -15.40 6.17
CA GLU A 168 -8.05 -14.19 5.36
C GLU A 168 -6.86 -14.16 4.37
N ARG A 169 -5.66 -14.52 4.84
CA ARG A 169 -4.47 -14.65 3.95
C ARG A 169 -4.68 -15.70 2.86
N ARG A 170 -5.31 -16.83 3.20
CA ARG A 170 -5.70 -17.86 2.23
C ARG A 170 -6.66 -17.30 1.18
N ALA A 171 -7.67 -16.56 1.61
CA ALA A 171 -8.64 -15.93 0.71
C ALA A 171 -7.96 -14.94 -0.26
N VAL A 172 -7.06 -14.10 0.24
CA VAL A 172 -6.29 -13.15 -0.59
C VAL A 172 -5.38 -13.88 -1.58
N LEU A 173 -4.67 -14.93 -1.13
CA LEU A 173 -3.80 -15.72 -2.01
C LEU A 173 -4.60 -16.40 -3.13
N ARG A 174 -5.80 -16.91 -2.82
CA ARG A 174 -6.73 -17.47 -3.80
C ARG A 174 -7.18 -16.41 -4.80
N GLN A 175 -7.68 -15.28 -4.31
CA GLN A 175 -8.15 -14.19 -5.14
C GLN A 175 -7.06 -13.69 -6.11
N GLU A 176 -5.83 -13.57 -5.65
CA GLU A 176 -4.72 -13.12 -6.47
C GLU A 176 -4.29 -14.17 -7.52
N ALA A 177 -4.32 -15.46 -7.14
CA ALA A 177 -4.07 -16.55 -8.08
C ALA A 177 -5.13 -16.59 -9.19
N ASP A 178 -6.41 -16.48 -8.81
CA ASP A 178 -7.53 -16.45 -9.75
C ASP A 178 -7.45 -15.24 -10.70
N ALA A 179 -7.09 -14.07 -10.16
CA ALA A 179 -6.90 -12.85 -10.96
C ALA A 179 -5.78 -12.98 -12.02
N ARG A 180 -4.78 -13.82 -11.74
CA ARG A 180 -3.69 -14.15 -12.69
C ARG A 180 -4.02 -15.33 -13.60
N GLY A 181 -5.18 -15.98 -13.42
CA GLY A 181 -5.52 -17.21 -14.12
C GLY A 181 -4.68 -18.43 -13.67
N VAL A 182 -4.14 -18.39 -12.47
CA VAL A 182 -3.27 -19.41 -11.91
C VAL A 182 -4.08 -20.32 -10.99
N PHE A 183 -4.10 -21.62 -11.30
CA PHE A 183 -4.71 -22.61 -10.41
C PHE A 183 -3.75 -23.04 -9.31
N LEU A 184 -4.10 -22.72 -8.06
CA LEU A 184 -3.42 -23.23 -6.85
C LEU A 184 -4.30 -24.26 -6.16
N SER A 185 -3.78 -25.50 -6.03
CA SER A 185 -4.43 -26.51 -5.19
C SER A 185 -4.32 -26.14 -3.72
N ASP A 186 -5.23 -26.67 -2.88
CA ASP A 186 -5.20 -26.44 -1.44
C ASP A 186 -3.87 -26.90 -0.82
N ASP A 187 -3.32 -28.03 -1.25
CA ASP A 187 -2.02 -28.53 -0.79
C ASP A 187 -0.87 -27.55 -1.06
N VAL A 188 -0.87 -26.89 -2.23
CA VAL A 188 0.15 -25.89 -2.58
C VAL A 188 -0.04 -24.65 -1.72
N MET A 189 -1.27 -24.19 -1.53
CA MET A 189 -1.56 -23.04 -0.65
C MET A 189 -1.17 -23.34 0.80
N ASP A 190 -1.52 -24.51 1.33
CA ASP A 190 -1.12 -24.92 2.68
C ASP A 190 0.40 -24.96 2.82
N TYR A 191 1.10 -25.48 1.83
CA TYR A 191 2.54 -25.50 1.82
C TYR A 191 3.13 -24.07 1.82
N MET A 192 2.57 -23.16 1.02
CA MET A 192 3.00 -21.76 0.98
C MET A 192 2.76 -21.04 2.30
N LEU A 193 1.54 -21.15 2.87
CA LEU A 193 1.15 -20.47 4.12
C LEU A 193 1.92 -21.00 5.34
N ASN A 194 2.26 -22.28 5.38
CA ASN A 194 2.97 -22.90 6.50
C ASN A 194 4.49 -22.75 6.41
N ARG A 195 5.06 -22.70 5.22
CA ARG A 195 6.52 -22.73 5.00
C ARG A 195 7.15 -21.37 4.86
N PHE A 196 6.39 -20.39 4.36
CA PHE A 196 6.90 -19.05 4.07
C PHE A 196 6.38 -18.01 5.06
N SER A 197 6.93 -16.82 4.97
CA SER A 197 6.60 -15.71 5.87
C SER A 197 5.09 -15.49 5.99
N ARG A 198 4.65 -15.12 7.17
CA ARG A 198 3.27 -14.66 7.42
C ARG A 198 2.99 -13.30 6.77
N ASP A 199 4.00 -12.65 6.22
CA ASP A 199 3.86 -11.42 5.45
C ASP A 199 3.23 -11.69 4.09
N LEU A 200 2.09 -11.03 3.83
CA LEU A 200 1.33 -11.19 2.60
C LEU A 200 2.13 -10.72 1.38
N GLY A 201 2.95 -9.67 1.52
CA GLY A 201 3.80 -9.17 0.43
C GLY A 201 4.77 -10.24 -0.08
N SER A 202 5.45 -10.94 0.83
CA SER A 202 6.34 -12.05 0.50
C SER A 202 5.59 -13.21 -0.16
N LEU A 203 4.37 -13.53 0.29
CA LEU A 203 3.53 -14.55 -0.35
C LEU A 203 3.12 -14.15 -1.77
N MET A 204 2.80 -12.88 -2.00
CA MET A 204 2.45 -12.37 -3.33
C MET A 204 3.65 -12.38 -4.28
N GLN A 205 4.85 -12.04 -3.80
CA GLN A 205 6.08 -12.15 -4.58
C GLN A 205 6.36 -13.61 -4.95
N LEU A 206 6.26 -14.52 -3.98
CA LEU A 206 6.44 -15.96 -4.22
C LEU A 206 5.44 -16.49 -5.26
N LEU A 207 4.16 -16.08 -5.18
CA LEU A 207 3.16 -16.43 -6.19
C LEU A 207 3.56 -15.93 -7.58
N GLY A 208 4.02 -14.68 -7.69
CA GLY A 208 4.48 -14.10 -8.96
C GLY A 208 5.68 -14.84 -9.56
N MET A 209 6.67 -15.19 -8.72
CA MET A 209 7.82 -15.99 -9.15
C MET A 209 7.41 -17.39 -9.61
N LEU A 210 6.51 -18.03 -8.86
CA LEU A 210 6.01 -19.37 -9.14
C LEU A 210 5.19 -19.40 -10.45
N ASP A 211 4.35 -18.41 -10.70
CA ASP A 211 3.62 -18.25 -11.96
C ASP A 211 4.59 -18.10 -13.15
N GLY A 212 5.52 -17.17 -13.06
CA GLY A 212 6.54 -16.98 -14.10
C GLY A 212 7.39 -18.23 -14.34
N PHE A 213 7.74 -18.99 -13.28
CA PHE A 213 8.49 -20.23 -13.39
C PHE A 213 7.66 -21.35 -14.05
N ALA A 214 6.39 -21.47 -13.67
CA ALA A 214 5.45 -22.43 -14.23
C ALA A 214 5.22 -22.20 -15.74
N LEU A 215 5.03 -20.94 -16.12
CA LEU A 215 4.87 -20.54 -17.55
C LEU A 215 6.12 -20.84 -18.36
N ARG A 216 7.31 -20.50 -17.88
CA ARG A 216 8.58 -20.78 -18.59
C ARG A 216 8.81 -22.28 -18.79
N ASN A 217 8.42 -23.09 -17.81
CA ASN A 217 8.61 -24.55 -17.85
C ASN A 217 7.42 -25.31 -18.46
N LYS A 218 6.32 -24.61 -18.78
CA LYS A 218 5.07 -25.19 -19.28
C LYS A 218 4.54 -26.33 -18.37
N ARG A 219 4.60 -26.12 -17.07
CA ARG A 219 4.19 -27.09 -16.06
C ARG A 219 3.14 -26.50 -15.13
N ALA A 220 2.22 -27.37 -14.68
CA ALA A 220 1.26 -27.02 -13.63
C ALA A 220 1.97 -26.71 -12.32
N ILE A 221 1.41 -25.80 -11.53
CA ILE A 221 1.92 -25.44 -10.22
C ILE A 221 1.65 -26.59 -9.25
N THR A 222 2.73 -27.13 -8.69
CA THR A 222 2.74 -28.22 -7.73
C THR A 222 3.81 -27.97 -6.67
N ILE A 223 3.72 -28.64 -5.51
CA ILE A 223 4.76 -28.55 -4.48
C ILE A 223 6.15 -28.91 -5.01
N PRO A 224 6.35 -30.00 -5.82
CA PRO A 224 7.63 -30.28 -6.43
C PRO A 224 8.15 -29.15 -7.34
N LEU A 225 7.29 -28.52 -8.15
CA LEU A 225 7.69 -27.38 -8.99
C LEU A 225 8.16 -26.20 -8.14
N LEU A 226 7.43 -25.87 -7.06
CA LEU A 226 7.80 -24.81 -6.13
C LEU A 226 9.15 -25.08 -5.47
N LYS A 227 9.41 -26.32 -5.01
CA LYS A 227 10.72 -26.70 -4.46
C LYS A 227 11.84 -26.55 -5.47
N THR A 228 11.63 -27.01 -6.72
CA THR A 228 12.62 -26.87 -7.80
C THR A 228 12.93 -25.39 -8.07
N MET A 229 11.93 -24.52 -8.08
CA MET A 229 12.13 -23.08 -8.25
C MET A 229 13.02 -22.50 -7.16
N LEU A 230 12.78 -22.86 -5.89
CA LEU A 230 13.56 -22.36 -4.75
C LEU A 230 15.01 -22.88 -4.70
N GLU A 231 15.27 -24.02 -5.33
CA GLU A 231 16.64 -24.59 -5.43
C GLU A 231 17.45 -24.00 -6.59
N THR A 232 16.78 -23.30 -7.51
CA THR A 232 17.39 -22.79 -8.75
C THR A 232 17.70 -21.29 -8.67
N GLU A 233 17.15 -20.57 -7.70
CA GLU A 233 17.46 -19.17 -7.37
C GLU A 233 18.49 -19.06 -6.24
#